data_0570234e14933014a4d9954f9bf94cd8
#
_entry.id   0570234e14933014a4d9954f9bf94cd8
#
_cell.length_a   1.000
_cell.length_b   1.000
_cell.length_c   1.000
_cell.angle_alpha   90.00
_cell.angle_beta   90.00
_cell.angle_gamma   90.00
#
_symmetry.space_group_name_H-M   'P 1'
#
loop_
_entity.id
_entity.type
_entity.pdbx_description
1 polymer ?
#
loop_
_entity_poly.entity_id
_entity_poly.type
_entity_poly.pdbx_seq_one_letter_code
_entity_poly.pdbx_strand_id
1 'polypeptide(L)'
;MRQRKVTSPGEMISQESTANVPAKLECPACLVCGSDRREFPFRLHDPYSVARCTTCGFYYLYPRVIEGAMQEAYRQPSYYERGACGYADTSYTAQESSLRATFKRLLHNLADRRLTGGTLLEVGCGYGYLLDEARPYFDRRVGTEFSLEGAEIARATGAEVFVGGIEQISAERKFDTVLAVQVIEHVYQPLAFVKQLINHTQPGGHIIIATPDIGGVLRKAMGRHWPSFKVPEHVGYFDFRTLSGLMEKAGLSDVRRLPYPHAFPLSLITTKFGLNIPSVLGCLKVWVPTTTVAAYGRVPRN
;
A
#
# COMPACT_ATOMS: atom_id res chain seq x y z
N MET A 1 46.20 -41.30 0.29
CA MET A 1 45.19 -40.88 -0.68
C MET A 1 43.86 -40.79 0.04
N ARG A 2 43.41 -39.59 0.43
CA ARG A 2 42.07 -39.33 0.99
C ARG A 2 41.40 -38.35 0.05
N GLN A 3 40.37 -38.81 -0.64
CA GLN A 3 39.56 -38.00 -1.52
C GLN A 3 38.69 -37.04 -0.69
N ARG A 4 38.81 -35.75 -0.95
CA ARG A 4 37.89 -34.72 -0.46
C ARG A 4 36.64 -34.74 -1.35
N LYS A 5 35.48 -35.00 -0.76
CA LYS A 5 34.19 -34.77 -1.38
C LYS A 5 33.93 -33.26 -1.43
N VAL A 6 33.72 -32.75 -2.63
CA VAL A 6 33.19 -31.41 -2.89
C VAL A 6 31.70 -31.48 -2.71
N THR A 7 31.18 -30.76 -1.74
CA THR A 7 29.72 -30.53 -1.59
C THR A 7 29.30 -29.36 -2.47
N SER A 8 28.32 -29.59 -3.31
CA SER A 8 27.69 -28.57 -4.16
C SER A 8 26.85 -27.58 -3.34
N PRO A 9 26.82 -26.26 -3.70
CA PRO A 9 25.95 -25.29 -3.08
C PRO A 9 24.62 -25.31 -3.80
N GLY A 10 23.56 -25.74 -3.12
CA GLY A 10 22.22 -25.77 -3.72
C GLY A 10 21.13 -26.30 -2.80
N GLU A 11 21.11 -25.89 -1.54
CA GLU A 11 19.90 -26.00 -0.73
C GLU A 11 19.35 -24.59 -0.49
N MET A 12 18.35 -24.23 -1.31
CA MET A 12 17.50 -23.09 -1.02
C MET A 12 16.75 -23.38 0.28
N ILE A 13 17.02 -22.55 1.27
CA ILE A 13 16.31 -22.54 2.55
C ILE A 13 14.84 -22.28 2.25
N SER A 14 14.00 -23.29 2.46
CA SER A 14 12.56 -23.18 2.46
C SER A 14 12.16 -22.16 3.53
N GLN A 15 11.52 -21.07 3.10
CA GLN A 15 10.89 -20.11 3.99
C GLN A 15 9.80 -20.85 4.78
N GLU A 16 10.06 -21.18 6.03
CA GLU A 16 9.03 -21.55 6.98
C GLU A 16 8.17 -20.33 7.25
N SER A 17 6.99 -20.35 6.63
CA SER A 17 5.90 -19.41 6.80
C SER A 17 5.44 -19.40 8.25
N THR A 18 5.34 -18.21 8.78
CA THR A 18 4.88 -17.83 10.10
C THR A 18 3.52 -18.42 10.49
N ALA A 19 3.47 -18.89 11.76
CA ALA A 19 2.31 -19.18 12.58
C ALA A 19 1.25 -20.12 11.97
N ASN A 20 1.27 -21.34 12.45
CA ASN A 20 0.37 -22.45 12.16
C ASN A 20 -1.01 -22.26 12.82
N VAL A 21 -1.73 -21.21 12.45
CA VAL A 21 -3.17 -21.12 12.60
C VAL A 21 -3.73 -21.44 11.21
N PRO A 22 -4.59 -22.49 11.04
CA PRO A 22 -5.23 -22.71 9.76
C PRO A 22 -6.08 -21.48 9.46
N ALA A 23 -5.54 -20.60 8.63
CA ALA A 23 -6.19 -19.36 8.26
C ALA A 23 -7.51 -19.74 7.58
N LYS A 24 -8.65 -19.38 8.18
CA LYS A 24 -9.95 -19.56 7.53
C LYS A 24 -9.93 -18.78 6.23
N LEU A 25 -10.13 -19.48 5.13
CA LEU A 25 -10.18 -18.88 3.80
C LEU A 25 -11.62 -18.64 3.40
N GLU A 26 -11.85 -17.59 2.64
CA GLU A 26 -13.12 -17.29 1.99
C GLU A 26 -12.93 -17.09 0.49
N CYS A 27 -13.99 -17.36 -0.27
CA CYS A 27 -14.05 -17.23 -1.72
C CYS A 27 -14.99 -16.06 -2.08
N PRO A 28 -14.48 -14.81 -2.11
CA PRO A 28 -15.34 -13.65 -2.25
C PRO A 28 -15.87 -13.49 -3.68
N ALA A 29 -17.03 -12.86 -3.84
CA ALA A 29 -17.43 -12.17 -5.05
C ALA A 29 -16.51 -10.95 -5.32
N CYS A 30 -16.63 -10.30 -6.47
CA CYS A 30 -15.85 -9.11 -6.78
C CYS A 30 -16.07 -7.99 -5.74
N LEU A 31 -14.98 -7.51 -5.13
CA LEU A 31 -15.01 -6.54 -4.02
C LEU A 31 -15.56 -5.15 -4.43
N VAL A 32 -15.62 -4.86 -5.74
CA VAL A 32 -16.05 -3.57 -6.29
C VAL A 32 -17.48 -3.61 -6.82
N CYS A 33 -17.87 -4.68 -7.53
CA CYS A 33 -19.18 -4.75 -8.17
C CYS A 33 -20.08 -5.90 -7.68
N GLY A 34 -19.57 -6.79 -6.81
CA GLY A 34 -20.33 -7.91 -6.26
C GLY A 34 -20.56 -9.08 -7.25
N SER A 35 -20.05 -9.02 -8.47
CA SER A 35 -20.23 -10.07 -9.48
C SER A 35 -19.41 -11.32 -9.17
N ASP A 36 -19.98 -12.50 -9.40
CA ASP A 36 -19.29 -13.78 -9.30
C ASP A 36 -18.56 -14.20 -10.59
N ARG A 37 -18.71 -13.43 -11.67
CA ARG A 37 -18.09 -13.70 -12.96
C ARG A 37 -16.62 -13.33 -12.93
N ARG A 38 -15.74 -14.33 -13.04
CA ARG A 38 -14.29 -14.15 -12.90
C ARG A 38 -13.51 -15.08 -13.82
N GLU A 39 -12.27 -14.68 -14.11
CA GLU A 39 -11.21 -15.48 -14.70
C GLU A 39 -9.98 -15.44 -13.79
N PHE A 40 -9.03 -16.37 -13.97
CA PHE A 40 -7.83 -16.49 -13.13
C PHE A 40 -6.56 -16.28 -13.96
N PRO A 41 -6.18 -15.03 -14.24
CA PRO A 41 -5.01 -14.72 -15.06
C PRO A 41 -3.67 -15.06 -14.39
N PHE A 42 -3.64 -15.13 -13.04
CA PHE A 42 -2.41 -15.45 -12.32
C PHE A 42 -2.67 -16.52 -11.26
N ARG A 43 -1.96 -17.64 -11.36
CA ARG A 43 -1.79 -18.60 -10.27
C ARG A 43 -0.53 -18.23 -9.51
N LEU A 44 -0.66 -18.07 -8.19
CA LEU A 44 0.44 -17.79 -7.28
C LEU A 44 0.91 -19.10 -6.64
N HIS A 45 1.22 -19.13 -5.36
CA HIS A 45 1.43 -20.37 -4.61
C HIS A 45 0.11 -20.86 -4.01
N ASP A 46 -0.05 -22.16 -3.84
CA ASP A 46 -1.26 -22.76 -3.28
C ASP A 46 -1.59 -22.19 -1.89
N PRO A 47 -2.86 -21.93 -1.61
CA PRO A 47 -4.04 -22.09 -2.47
C PRO A 47 -4.40 -20.85 -3.31
N TYR A 48 -3.55 -19.85 -3.38
CA TYR A 48 -3.85 -18.49 -3.84
C TYR A 48 -3.73 -18.31 -5.35
N SER A 49 -4.68 -17.57 -5.89
CA SER A 49 -4.68 -17.05 -7.28
C SER A 49 -5.14 -15.60 -7.28
N VAL A 50 -4.86 -14.88 -8.34
CA VAL A 50 -5.47 -13.57 -8.58
C VAL A 50 -6.62 -13.76 -9.56
N ALA A 51 -7.83 -13.45 -9.10
CA ALA A 51 -9.02 -13.41 -9.93
C ALA A 51 -9.14 -12.04 -10.61
N ARG A 52 -9.68 -12.02 -11.83
CA ARG A 52 -10.12 -10.81 -12.53
C ARG A 52 -11.61 -10.88 -12.76
N CYS A 53 -12.35 -9.90 -12.25
CA CYS A 53 -13.77 -9.78 -12.52
C CYS A 53 -14.02 -9.47 -14.00
N THR A 54 -14.78 -10.31 -14.70
CA THR A 54 -15.09 -10.08 -16.13
C THR A 54 -16.15 -9.00 -16.35
N THR A 55 -16.87 -8.60 -15.27
CA THR A 55 -17.86 -7.52 -15.31
C THR A 55 -17.23 -6.12 -15.21
N CYS A 56 -16.35 -5.87 -14.21
CA CYS A 56 -15.77 -4.55 -14.00
C CYS A 56 -14.26 -4.47 -14.25
N GLY A 57 -13.58 -5.61 -14.43
CA GLY A 57 -12.14 -5.71 -14.69
C GLY A 57 -11.26 -5.58 -13.48
N PHE A 58 -11.82 -5.48 -12.27
CA PHE A 58 -11.07 -5.42 -11.02
C PHE A 58 -10.37 -6.74 -10.72
N TYR A 59 -9.14 -6.68 -10.19
CA TYR A 59 -8.36 -7.85 -9.79
C TYR A 59 -8.37 -7.99 -8.27
N TYR A 60 -8.47 -9.24 -7.76
CA TYR A 60 -8.51 -9.52 -6.32
C TYR A 60 -7.96 -10.90 -5.99
N LEU A 61 -7.49 -11.06 -4.76
CA LEU A 61 -6.96 -12.33 -4.25
C LEU A 61 -8.09 -13.37 -4.07
N TYR A 62 -7.85 -14.60 -4.50
CA TYR A 62 -8.83 -15.69 -4.43
C TYR A 62 -8.16 -17.07 -4.29
N PRO A 63 -8.52 -17.88 -3.26
CA PRO A 63 -9.25 -17.44 -2.07
C PRO A 63 -8.46 -16.38 -1.32
N ARG A 64 -9.02 -15.81 -0.26
CA ARG A 64 -8.32 -14.91 0.65
C ARG A 64 -8.54 -15.31 2.10
N VAL A 65 -7.65 -14.91 2.99
CA VAL A 65 -7.84 -15.04 4.44
C VAL A 65 -9.01 -14.17 4.87
N ILE A 66 -9.83 -14.61 5.83
CA ILE A 66 -10.94 -13.81 6.36
C ILE A 66 -10.42 -12.53 7.04
N GLU A 67 -11.17 -11.44 6.97
CA GLU A 67 -10.77 -10.12 7.43
C GLU A 67 -10.29 -10.09 8.89
N GLY A 68 -11.04 -10.74 9.81
CA GLY A 68 -10.69 -10.74 11.23
C GLY A 68 -9.33 -11.37 11.53
N ALA A 69 -8.94 -12.41 10.78
CA ALA A 69 -7.63 -13.05 10.94
C ALA A 69 -6.49 -12.17 10.40
N MET A 70 -6.73 -11.41 9.33
CA MET A 70 -5.75 -10.45 8.82
C MET A 70 -5.59 -9.24 9.74
N GLN A 71 -6.68 -8.72 10.30
CA GLN A 71 -6.60 -7.62 11.28
C GLN A 71 -5.78 -8.02 12.51
N GLU A 72 -5.92 -9.25 13.00
CA GLU A 72 -5.10 -9.76 14.10
C GLU A 72 -3.61 -9.84 13.71
N ALA A 73 -3.30 -10.26 12.50
CA ALA A 73 -1.93 -10.30 11.99
C ALA A 73 -1.29 -8.89 11.94
N TYR A 74 -2.06 -7.86 11.56
CA TYR A 74 -1.56 -6.47 11.54
C TYR A 74 -1.28 -5.88 12.94
N ARG A 75 -1.93 -6.38 13.98
CA ARG A 75 -1.69 -5.95 15.37
C ARG A 75 -0.42 -6.54 15.98
N GLN A 76 0.15 -7.59 15.37
CA GLN A 76 1.35 -8.22 15.89
C GLN A 76 2.58 -7.30 15.77
N PRO A 77 3.40 -7.14 16.82
CA PRO A 77 4.61 -6.29 16.77
C PRO A 77 5.56 -6.67 15.63
N SER A 78 5.63 -7.96 15.31
CA SER A 78 6.51 -8.48 14.25
C SER A 78 6.07 -8.10 12.82
N TYR A 79 4.95 -7.40 12.63
CA TYR A 79 4.46 -7.03 11.29
C TYR A 79 5.47 -6.13 10.54
N TYR A 80 6.04 -5.14 11.21
CA TYR A 80 7.04 -4.24 10.63
C TYR A 80 8.46 -4.83 10.59
N GLU A 81 8.77 -5.79 11.48
CA GLU A 81 10.10 -6.38 11.58
C GLU A 81 10.36 -7.45 10.51
N ARG A 82 9.34 -8.21 10.10
CA ARG A 82 9.48 -9.39 9.23
C ARG A 82 9.41 -9.12 7.73
N GLY A 83 9.59 -7.90 7.27
CA GLY A 83 9.50 -7.56 5.84
C GLY A 83 8.09 -7.65 5.25
N ALA A 84 7.04 -7.85 6.07
CA ALA A 84 5.65 -7.77 5.64
C ALA A 84 5.32 -6.34 5.14
N CYS A 85 5.88 -5.33 5.81
CA CYS A 85 5.85 -3.94 5.33
C CYS A 85 7.09 -3.63 4.49
N GLY A 86 6.89 -3.37 3.22
CA GLY A 86 7.98 -3.01 2.32
C GLY A 86 8.32 -4.10 1.29
N TYR A 87 9.52 -4.05 0.76
CA TYR A 87 10.03 -5.05 -0.18
C TYR A 87 10.65 -6.21 0.61
N ALA A 88 10.44 -7.43 0.13
CA ALA A 88 10.97 -8.64 0.74
C ALA A 88 12.43 -8.45 1.19
N ASP A 89 12.73 -8.90 2.40
CA ASP A 89 14.06 -8.94 3.04
C ASP A 89 14.63 -7.58 3.54
N THR A 90 13.87 -6.49 3.52
CA THR A 90 14.31 -5.23 4.13
C THR A 90 13.29 -4.70 5.15
N SER A 91 13.77 -4.31 6.33
CA SER A 91 12.92 -3.69 7.34
C SER A 91 12.34 -2.37 6.82
N TYR A 92 11.20 -1.95 7.36
CA TYR A 92 10.57 -0.69 7.00
C TYR A 92 11.51 0.52 7.25
N THR A 93 12.28 0.46 8.34
CA THR A 93 13.30 1.47 8.69
C THR A 93 14.46 1.55 7.69
N ALA A 94 14.89 0.42 7.12
CA ALA A 94 15.94 0.42 6.11
C ALA A 94 15.53 1.16 4.81
N GLN A 95 14.23 1.33 4.59
CA GLN A 95 13.67 2.03 3.44
C GLN A 95 13.35 3.50 3.71
N GLU A 96 13.49 3.99 4.95
CA GLU A 96 13.10 5.33 5.38
C GLU A 96 13.55 6.43 4.40
N SER A 97 14.83 6.46 4.03
CA SER A 97 15.38 7.48 3.14
C SER A 97 14.70 7.53 1.77
N SER A 98 14.31 6.38 1.22
CA SER A 98 13.62 6.28 -0.07
C SER A 98 12.13 6.59 0.04
N LEU A 99 11.49 6.16 1.14
CA LEU A 99 10.09 6.49 1.43
C LEU A 99 9.93 8.00 1.63
N ARG A 100 10.79 8.63 2.44
CA ARG A 100 10.79 10.09 2.64
C ARG A 100 10.99 10.85 1.32
N ALA A 101 11.90 10.40 0.46
CA ALA A 101 12.08 11.03 -0.86
C ALA A 101 10.79 10.89 -1.71
N THR A 102 10.17 9.73 -1.70
CA THR A 102 8.89 9.48 -2.39
C THR A 102 7.79 10.41 -1.86
N PHE A 103 7.66 10.51 -0.54
CA PHE A 103 6.64 11.37 0.10
C PHE A 103 6.90 12.85 -0.13
N LYS A 104 8.14 13.31 -0.09
CA LYS A 104 8.49 14.70 -0.48
C LYS A 104 8.03 15.02 -1.92
N ARG A 105 8.26 14.08 -2.84
CA ARG A 105 7.81 14.26 -4.23
C ARG A 105 6.30 14.24 -4.36
N LEU A 106 5.60 13.36 -3.62
CA LEU A 106 4.15 13.35 -3.55
C LEU A 106 3.62 14.70 -3.06
N LEU A 107 4.11 15.18 -1.91
CA LEU A 107 3.67 16.43 -1.30
C LEU A 107 3.92 17.63 -2.21
N HIS A 108 5.06 17.67 -2.90
CA HIS A 108 5.32 18.68 -3.92
C HIS A 108 4.30 18.62 -5.07
N ASN A 109 4.00 17.42 -5.57
CA ASN A 109 2.98 17.24 -6.60
C ASN A 109 1.57 17.64 -6.14
N LEU A 110 1.25 17.50 -4.85
CA LEU A 110 0.00 17.98 -4.25
C LEU A 110 0.00 19.52 -4.17
N ALA A 111 1.09 20.13 -3.71
CA ALA A 111 1.22 21.58 -3.59
C ALA A 111 1.07 22.28 -4.94
N ASP A 112 1.72 21.77 -6.00
CA ASP A 112 1.61 22.28 -7.38
C ASP A 112 0.14 22.28 -7.89
N ARG A 113 -0.70 21.40 -7.31
CA ARG A 113 -2.11 21.28 -7.66
C ARG A 113 -3.05 21.98 -6.68
N ARG A 114 -2.51 22.67 -5.68
CA ARG A 114 -3.26 23.33 -4.59
C ARG A 114 -4.13 22.35 -3.80
N LEU A 115 -3.59 21.14 -3.56
CA LEU A 115 -4.23 20.08 -2.77
C LEU A 115 -3.65 19.99 -1.36
N THR A 116 -2.97 21.03 -0.91
CA THR A 116 -2.36 21.17 0.42
C THR A 116 -2.95 22.37 1.15
N GLY A 117 -2.66 22.49 2.45
CA GLY A 117 -3.18 23.52 3.34
C GLY A 117 -4.20 22.99 4.33
N GLY A 118 -4.44 23.72 5.41
CA GLY A 118 -5.39 23.34 6.46
C GLY A 118 -5.03 22.02 7.16
N THR A 119 -5.99 21.11 7.21
CA THR A 119 -5.90 19.86 8.00
C THR A 119 -5.72 18.64 7.11
N LEU A 120 -4.74 17.79 7.47
CA LEU A 120 -4.45 16.51 6.81
C LEU A 120 -4.89 15.34 7.71
N LEU A 121 -5.56 14.34 7.12
CA LEU A 121 -5.66 13.00 7.67
C LEU A 121 -4.91 12.02 6.76
N GLU A 122 -4.00 11.23 7.33
CA GLU A 122 -3.37 10.08 6.69
C GLU A 122 -3.90 8.80 7.33
N VAL A 123 -4.60 7.97 6.56
CA VAL A 123 -5.07 6.65 7.01
C VAL A 123 -3.97 5.62 6.73
N GLY A 124 -3.54 4.88 7.76
CA GLY A 124 -2.44 3.92 7.66
C GLY A 124 -1.08 4.61 7.56
N CYS A 125 -0.76 5.49 8.52
CA CYS A 125 0.44 6.34 8.45
C CYS A 125 1.77 5.62 8.74
N GLY A 126 1.74 4.34 9.16
CA GLY A 126 2.95 3.61 9.55
C GLY A 126 3.76 4.36 10.60
N TYR A 127 5.06 4.50 10.39
CA TYR A 127 5.96 5.28 11.28
C TYR A 127 5.86 6.81 11.10
N GLY A 128 4.87 7.29 10.35
CA GLY A 128 4.59 8.72 10.22
C GLY A 128 5.56 9.48 9.31
N TYR A 129 6.31 8.83 8.45
CA TYR A 129 7.27 9.50 7.56
C TYR A 129 6.61 10.53 6.64
N LEU A 130 5.41 10.21 6.10
CA LEU A 130 4.67 11.18 5.27
C LEU A 130 4.13 12.32 6.14
N LEU A 131 3.58 12.03 7.31
CA LEU A 131 3.11 13.05 8.26
C LEU A 131 4.22 14.01 8.66
N ASP A 132 5.46 13.52 8.84
CA ASP A 132 6.61 14.36 9.16
C ASP A 132 6.98 15.27 7.97
N GLU A 133 7.10 14.72 6.78
CA GLU A 133 7.39 15.48 5.57
C GLU A 133 6.25 16.45 5.18
N ALA A 134 5.03 16.20 5.64
CA ALA A 134 3.86 17.05 5.41
C ALA A 134 3.84 18.33 6.27
N ARG A 135 4.75 18.46 7.24
CA ARG A 135 4.83 19.62 8.17
C ARG A 135 4.84 21.00 7.48
N PRO A 136 5.55 21.21 6.36
CA PRO A 136 5.55 22.51 5.67
C PRO A 136 4.28 22.78 4.84
N TYR A 137 3.41 21.77 4.67
CA TYR A 137 2.30 21.79 3.74
C TYR A 137 0.92 21.86 4.40
N PHE A 138 0.83 21.49 5.68
CA PHE A 138 -0.44 21.41 6.42
C PHE A 138 -0.30 21.96 7.84
N ASP A 139 -1.31 22.71 8.28
CA ASP A 139 -1.34 23.33 9.61
C ASP A 139 -1.51 22.29 10.72
N ARG A 140 -2.34 21.28 10.47
CA ARG A 140 -2.58 20.15 11.39
C ARG A 140 -2.48 18.84 10.64
N ARG A 141 -1.87 17.86 11.29
CA ARG A 141 -1.63 16.54 10.73
C ARG A 141 -2.12 15.48 11.70
N VAL A 142 -2.97 14.62 11.21
CA VAL A 142 -3.59 13.50 11.93
C VAL A 142 -3.31 12.22 11.19
N GLY A 143 -3.06 11.14 11.91
CA GLY A 143 -2.87 9.82 11.36
C GLY A 143 -3.70 8.76 12.07
N THR A 144 -3.94 7.65 11.37
CA THR A 144 -4.36 6.39 11.99
C THR A 144 -3.39 5.29 11.65
N GLU A 145 -3.12 4.37 12.59
CA GLU A 145 -2.20 3.25 12.39
C GLU A 145 -2.64 2.06 13.26
N PHE A 146 -2.69 0.84 12.70
CA PHE A 146 -3.12 -0.35 13.43
C PHE A 146 -2.08 -0.85 14.43
N SER A 147 -0.79 -0.71 14.11
CA SER A 147 0.30 -1.07 15.02
C SER A 147 0.45 -0.02 16.13
N LEU A 148 0.40 -0.47 17.39
CA LEU A 148 0.67 0.40 18.53
C LEU A 148 2.07 1.01 18.44
N GLU A 149 3.08 0.20 18.13
CA GLU A 149 4.46 0.64 17.96
C GLU A 149 4.58 1.68 16.83
N GLY A 150 3.98 1.39 15.66
CA GLY A 150 3.95 2.34 14.54
C GLY A 150 3.34 3.67 14.90
N ALA A 151 2.20 3.65 15.63
CA ALA A 151 1.52 4.84 16.08
C ALA A 151 2.35 5.65 17.09
N GLU A 152 3.08 4.99 18.01
CA GLU A 152 3.98 5.66 18.97
C GLU A 152 5.14 6.35 18.25
N ILE A 153 5.77 5.68 17.29
CA ILE A 153 6.83 6.27 16.46
C ILE A 153 6.28 7.46 15.67
N ALA A 154 5.09 7.31 15.06
CA ALA A 154 4.47 8.38 14.29
C ALA A 154 4.12 9.61 15.13
N ARG A 155 3.70 9.45 16.40
CA ARG A 155 3.45 10.56 17.33
C ARG A 155 4.69 11.41 17.60
N ALA A 156 5.88 10.81 17.57
CA ALA A 156 7.14 11.53 17.75
C ALA A 156 7.40 12.57 16.64
N THR A 157 6.71 12.48 15.50
CA THR A 157 6.73 13.50 14.43
C THR A 157 5.95 14.78 14.80
N GLY A 158 5.26 14.81 15.93
CA GLY A 158 4.38 15.91 16.33
C GLY A 158 2.99 15.88 15.67
N ALA A 159 2.62 14.79 15.01
CA ALA A 159 1.27 14.55 14.52
C ALA A 159 0.39 13.90 15.61
N GLU A 160 -0.92 14.14 15.55
CA GLU A 160 -1.89 13.42 16.37
C GLU A 160 -2.18 12.06 15.70
N VAL A 161 -1.93 10.94 16.41
CA VAL A 161 -2.08 9.60 15.81
C VAL A 161 -2.96 8.72 16.69
N PHE A 162 -3.97 8.11 16.07
CA PHE A 162 -4.90 7.16 16.66
C PHE A 162 -4.51 5.72 16.32
N VAL A 163 -4.59 4.82 17.30
CA VAL A 163 -4.34 3.40 17.08
C VAL A 163 -5.61 2.75 16.54
N GLY A 164 -5.54 2.19 15.34
CA GLY A 164 -6.66 1.58 14.62
C GLY A 164 -6.84 2.16 13.23
N GLY A 165 -8.01 1.96 12.65
CA GLY A 165 -8.37 2.50 11.33
C GLY A 165 -9.09 3.85 11.44
N ILE A 166 -9.72 4.25 10.33
CA ILE A 166 -10.44 5.53 10.22
C ILE A 166 -11.65 5.60 11.19
N GLU A 167 -12.16 4.46 11.64
CA GLU A 167 -13.25 4.37 12.63
C GLU A 167 -12.87 4.91 14.01
N GLN A 168 -11.59 5.14 14.27
CA GLN A 168 -11.11 5.79 15.52
C GLN A 168 -11.25 7.32 15.49
N ILE A 169 -11.52 7.89 14.32
CA ILE A 169 -11.73 9.32 14.16
C ILE A 169 -13.22 9.63 14.40
N SER A 170 -13.51 10.62 15.24
CA SER A 170 -14.90 11.08 15.44
C SER A 170 -15.55 11.44 14.10
N ALA A 171 -16.79 10.98 13.86
CA ALA A 171 -17.53 11.22 12.62
C ALA A 171 -17.76 12.70 12.30
N GLU A 172 -17.72 13.55 13.33
CA GLU A 172 -17.87 15.01 13.22
C GLU A 172 -16.58 15.69 12.72
N ARG A 173 -15.44 15.00 12.85
CA ARG A 173 -14.15 15.56 12.49
C ARG A 173 -13.93 15.46 10.99
N LYS A 174 -13.72 16.62 10.35
CA LYS A 174 -13.52 16.77 8.91
C LYS A 174 -12.13 17.32 8.60
N PHE A 175 -11.58 16.93 7.46
CA PHE A 175 -10.26 17.31 7.00
C PHE A 175 -10.32 17.94 5.62
N ASP A 176 -9.39 18.86 5.33
CA ASP A 176 -9.28 19.49 4.01
C ASP A 176 -8.72 18.51 2.98
N THR A 177 -7.79 17.65 3.43
CA THR A 177 -7.18 16.62 2.60
C THR A 177 -7.08 15.31 3.37
N VAL A 178 -7.49 14.21 2.71
CA VAL A 178 -7.38 12.85 3.24
C VAL A 178 -6.50 12.01 2.32
N LEU A 179 -5.48 11.37 2.87
CA LEU A 179 -4.55 10.48 2.18
C LEU A 179 -4.75 9.03 2.63
N ALA A 180 -4.71 8.11 1.67
CA ALA A 180 -4.59 6.67 1.90
C ALA A 180 -3.52 6.12 0.94
N VAL A 181 -2.29 5.94 1.44
CA VAL A 181 -1.13 5.53 0.64
C VAL A 181 -0.73 4.12 1.01
N GLN A 182 -0.80 3.18 0.05
CA GLN A 182 -0.54 1.75 0.26
C GLN A 182 -1.47 1.13 1.35
N VAL A 183 -2.76 1.45 1.27
CA VAL A 183 -3.78 0.98 2.21
C VAL A 183 -4.91 0.24 1.50
N ILE A 184 -5.43 0.78 0.39
CA ILE A 184 -6.66 0.28 -0.25
C ILE A 184 -6.52 -1.16 -0.77
N GLU A 185 -5.30 -1.61 -1.09
CA GLU A 185 -4.99 -2.98 -1.48
C GLU A 185 -5.23 -4.00 -0.36
N HIS A 186 -5.24 -3.56 0.90
CA HIS A 186 -5.49 -4.37 2.09
C HIS A 186 -6.97 -4.37 2.51
N VAL A 187 -7.80 -3.53 1.87
CA VAL A 187 -9.17 -3.28 2.30
C VAL A 187 -10.13 -4.32 1.72
N TYR A 188 -10.90 -4.95 2.58
CA TYR A 188 -11.88 -6.00 2.23
C TYR A 188 -13.15 -5.45 1.58
N GLN A 189 -13.53 -4.21 1.91
CA GLN A 189 -14.70 -3.51 1.38
C GLN A 189 -14.30 -2.14 0.83
N PRO A 190 -13.62 -2.06 -0.34
CA PRO A 190 -13.00 -0.84 -0.82
C PRO A 190 -14.01 0.29 -1.10
N LEU A 191 -15.23 -0.02 -1.52
CA LEU A 191 -16.27 1.01 -1.73
C LEU A 191 -16.72 1.65 -0.41
N ALA A 192 -16.92 0.84 0.64
CA ALA A 192 -17.27 1.34 1.96
C ALA A 192 -16.14 2.18 2.55
N PHE A 193 -14.89 1.75 2.37
CA PHE A 193 -13.71 2.48 2.79
C PHE A 193 -13.62 3.87 2.14
N VAL A 194 -13.76 3.97 0.82
CA VAL A 194 -13.73 5.29 0.13
C VAL A 194 -14.87 6.19 0.62
N LYS A 195 -16.06 5.63 0.88
CA LYS A 195 -17.17 6.40 1.49
C LYS A 195 -16.82 6.90 2.91
N GLN A 196 -16.11 6.11 3.71
CA GLN A 196 -15.63 6.57 5.02
C GLN A 196 -14.62 7.72 4.86
N LEU A 197 -13.68 7.64 3.88
CA LEU A 197 -12.80 8.77 3.58
C LEU A 197 -13.60 10.03 3.23
N ILE A 198 -14.64 9.91 2.40
CA ILE A 198 -15.53 11.02 2.04
C ILE A 198 -16.21 11.60 3.28
N ASN A 199 -16.72 10.74 4.17
CA ASN A 199 -17.37 11.18 5.39
C ASN A 199 -16.45 11.96 6.33
N HIS A 200 -15.14 11.79 6.25
CA HIS A 200 -14.14 12.54 7.04
C HIS A 200 -13.52 13.70 6.26
N THR A 201 -13.96 13.96 5.04
CA THR A 201 -13.45 15.08 4.22
C THR A 201 -14.44 16.23 4.19
N GLN A 202 -13.94 17.47 4.26
CA GLN A 202 -14.75 18.67 4.12
C GLN A 202 -15.44 18.72 2.74
N PRO A 203 -16.65 19.28 2.60
CA PRO A 203 -17.21 19.61 1.30
C PRO A 203 -16.25 20.49 0.49
N GLY A 204 -15.87 20.06 -0.71
CA GLY A 204 -14.84 20.70 -1.53
C GLY A 204 -13.40 20.29 -1.21
N GLY A 205 -13.18 19.49 -0.17
CA GLY A 205 -11.87 18.89 0.17
C GLY A 205 -11.48 17.76 -0.77
N HIS A 206 -10.29 17.20 -0.57
CA HIS A 206 -9.68 16.29 -1.50
C HIS A 206 -9.33 14.94 -0.85
N ILE A 207 -9.50 13.87 -1.61
CA ILE A 207 -9.06 12.53 -1.24
C ILE A 207 -8.01 12.06 -2.24
N ILE A 208 -6.88 11.58 -1.73
CA ILE A 208 -5.79 11.02 -2.51
C ILE A 208 -5.60 9.56 -2.12
N ILE A 209 -5.62 8.66 -3.10
CA ILE A 209 -5.37 7.23 -2.90
C ILE A 209 -4.22 6.81 -3.80
N ALA A 210 -3.23 6.13 -3.22
CA ALA A 210 -2.09 5.56 -3.94
C ALA A 210 -1.92 4.09 -3.55
N THR A 211 -1.75 3.21 -4.54
CA THR A 211 -1.67 1.75 -4.38
C THR A 211 -0.81 1.14 -5.49
N PRO A 212 -0.26 -0.09 -5.35
CA PRO A 212 0.49 -0.72 -6.42
C PRO A 212 -0.31 -0.82 -7.73
N ASP A 213 0.34 -0.49 -8.87
CA ASP A 213 -0.32 -0.45 -10.19
C ASP A 213 -0.28 -1.81 -10.89
N ILE A 214 -1.38 -2.58 -10.85
CA ILE A 214 -1.50 -3.84 -11.60
C ILE A 214 -1.51 -3.60 -13.12
N GLY A 215 -1.87 -2.42 -13.58
CA GLY A 215 -1.82 -2.00 -14.98
C GLY A 215 -0.42 -1.57 -15.45
N GLY A 216 0.52 -1.37 -14.50
CA GLY A 216 1.83 -0.82 -14.74
C GLY A 216 2.74 -1.68 -15.63
N VAL A 217 3.70 -1.01 -16.28
CA VAL A 217 4.66 -1.67 -17.20
C VAL A 217 5.49 -2.72 -16.45
N LEU A 218 5.95 -2.39 -15.24
CA LEU A 218 6.76 -3.30 -14.43
C LEU A 218 6.00 -4.60 -14.12
N ARG A 219 4.73 -4.51 -13.73
CA ARG A 219 3.88 -5.69 -13.51
C ARG A 219 3.74 -6.51 -14.79
N LYS A 220 3.54 -5.86 -15.95
CA LYS A 220 3.42 -6.56 -17.25
C LYS A 220 4.70 -7.32 -17.57
N ALA A 221 5.87 -6.74 -17.34
CA ALA A 221 7.16 -7.36 -17.56
C ALA A 221 7.43 -8.54 -16.61
N MET A 222 7.04 -8.43 -15.33
CA MET A 222 7.30 -9.44 -14.30
C MET A 222 6.23 -10.55 -14.22
N GLY A 223 5.05 -10.34 -14.82
CA GLY A 223 3.97 -11.33 -14.83
C GLY A 223 3.57 -11.74 -13.41
N ARG A 224 3.54 -13.06 -13.14
CA ARG A 224 3.20 -13.63 -11.82
C ARG A 224 4.25 -13.37 -10.73
N HIS A 225 5.45 -12.94 -11.10
CA HIS A 225 6.54 -12.64 -10.16
C HIS A 225 6.56 -11.18 -9.71
N TRP A 226 5.49 -10.43 -10.00
CA TRP A 226 5.37 -9.06 -9.55
C TRP A 226 5.39 -8.96 -8.01
N PRO A 227 6.31 -8.17 -7.43
CA PRO A 227 6.51 -8.14 -5.97
C PRO A 227 5.29 -7.71 -5.16
N SER A 228 4.36 -6.97 -5.79
CA SER A 228 3.13 -6.52 -5.09
C SER A 228 2.02 -7.58 -5.10
N PHE A 229 2.26 -8.78 -5.63
CA PHE A 229 1.44 -9.94 -5.28
C PHE A 229 1.81 -10.46 -3.88
N LYS A 230 1.68 -9.59 -2.87
CA LYS A 230 1.91 -9.93 -1.47
C LYS A 230 0.72 -10.71 -0.93
N VAL A 231 0.93 -11.99 -0.70
CA VAL A 231 -0.09 -12.90 -0.21
C VAL A 231 0.25 -13.29 1.23
N PRO A 232 -0.70 -13.23 2.15
CA PRO A 232 -2.14 -12.99 1.99
C PRO A 232 -2.60 -11.52 2.14
N GLU A 233 -1.68 -10.56 2.29
CA GLU A 233 -1.98 -9.19 2.74
C GLU A 233 -2.71 -8.35 1.69
N HIS A 234 -2.31 -8.44 0.40
CA HIS A 234 -2.95 -7.68 -0.67
C HIS A 234 -4.17 -8.43 -1.21
N VAL A 235 -5.35 -7.97 -0.82
CA VAL A 235 -6.64 -8.58 -1.22
C VAL A 235 -7.25 -7.94 -2.47
N GLY A 236 -6.81 -6.73 -2.85
CA GLY A 236 -7.27 -6.00 -4.03
C GLY A 236 -6.12 -5.41 -4.84
N TYR A 237 -6.25 -5.38 -6.17
CA TYR A 237 -5.22 -4.86 -7.06
C TYR A 237 -5.85 -3.90 -8.06
N PHE A 238 -5.36 -2.67 -8.10
CA PHE A 238 -5.94 -1.57 -8.86
C PHE A 238 -5.05 -1.17 -10.03
N ASP A 239 -5.67 -0.77 -11.11
CA ASP A 239 -5.14 0.12 -12.12
C ASP A 239 -5.86 1.47 -12.05
N PHE A 240 -5.46 2.44 -12.88
CA PHE A 240 -6.10 3.76 -12.82
C PHE A 240 -7.60 3.69 -13.13
N ARG A 241 -8.03 2.86 -14.07
CA ARG A 241 -9.43 2.74 -14.47
C ARG A 241 -10.31 2.19 -13.32
N THR A 242 -9.83 1.15 -12.65
CA THR A 242 -10.59 0.53 -11.54
C THR A 242 -10.55 1.37 -10.29
N LEU A 243 -9.44 2.09 -10.03
CA LEU A 243 -9.31 3.00 -8.90
C LEU A 243 -10.19 4.25 -9.10
N SER A 244 -10.10 4.93 -10.26
CA SER A 244 -10.94 6.10 -10.54
C SER A 244 -12.42 5.76 -10.55
N GLY A 245 -12.79 4.65 -11.19
CA GLY A 245 -14.19 4.19 -11.21
C GLY A 245 -14.75 3.85 -9.82
N LEU A 246 -13.91 3.32 -8.91
CA LEU A 246 -14.28 3.11 -7.50
C LEU A 246 -14.50 4.45 -6.77
N MET A 247 -13.59 5.42 -6.96
CA MET A 247 -13.68 6.75 -6.34
C MET A 247 -14.92 7.52 -6.82
N GLU A 248 -15.20 7.48 -8.13
CA GLU A 248 -16.40 8.07 -8.72
C GLU A 248 -17.69 7.40 -8.23
N LYS A 249 -17.70 6.07 -8.18
CA LYS A 249 -18.82 5.27 -7.63
C LYS A 249 -19.08 5.58 -6.15
N ALA A 250 -18.07 5.94 -5.39
CA ALA A 250 -18.20 6.34 -3.99
C ALA A 250 -18.80 7.74 -3.84
N GLY A 251 -18.76 8.59 -4.87
CA GLY A 251 -19.33 9.94 -4.87
C GLY A 251 -18.31 11.08 -5.05
N LEU A 252 -17.05 10.76 -5.38
CA LEU A 252 -16.06 11.80 -5.68
C LEU A 252 -16.24 12.36 -7.09
N SER A 253 -16.02 13.65 -7.23
CA SER A 253 -15.96 14.35 -8.52
C SER A 253 -14.52 14.68 -8.92
N ASP A 254 -14.32 15.05 -10.19
CA ASP A 254 -13.01 15.47 -10.73
C ASP A 254 -11.87 14.49 -10.47
N VAL A 255 -12.13 13.18 -10.55
CA VAL A 255 -11.12 12.17 -10.28
C VAL A 255 -10.05 12.19 -11.38
N ARG A 256 -8.81 12.44 -10.98
CA ARG A 256 -7.65 12.60 -11.88
C ARG A 256 -6.47 11.78 -11.39
N ARG A 257 -5.63 11.38 -12.36
CA ARG A 257 -4.35 10.71 -12.06
C ARG A 257 -3.38 11.68 -11.39
N LEU A 258 -2.70 11.22 -10.35
CA LEU A 258 -1.60 11.93 -9.71
C LEU A 258 -0.27 11.24 -10.07
N PRO A 259 0.76 11.96 -10.52
CA PRO A 259 2.09 11.39 -10.66
C PRO A 259 2.66 10.95 -9.32
N TYR A 260 3.03 9.67 -9.23
CA TYR A 260 3.59 9.06 -8.03
C TYR A 260 4.82 8.21 -8.40
N PRO A 261 5.95 8.82 -8.76
CA PRO A 261 7.19 8.07 -8.94
C PRO A 261 7.70 7.61 -7.57
N HIS A 262 8.07 6.34 -7.47
CA HIS A 262 8.62 5.77 -6.25
C HIS A 262 10.15 5.77 -6.29
N ALA A 263 10.79 6.23 -5.23
CA ALA A 263 12.23 6.20 -5.08
C ALA A 263 12.67 4.85 -4.47
N PHE A 264 13.64 4.20 -5.09
CA PHE A 264 14.24 2.97 -4.59
C PHE A 264 15.74 3.17 -4.36
N PRO A 265 16.33 2.56 -3.31
CA PRO A 265 17.78 2.48 -3.21
C PRO A 265 18.34 1.71 -4.42
N LEU A 266 19.43 2.17 -4.98
CA LEU A 266 20.08 1.50 -6.10
C LEU A 266 20.50 0.07 -5.71
N SER A 267 20.94 -0.13 -4.47
CA SER A 267 21.27 -1.45 -3.92
C SER A 267 20.13 -2.45 -4.05
N LEU A 268 18.88 -2.03 -3.76
CA LEU A 268 17.71 -2.92 -3.86
C LEU A 268 17.47 -3.35 -5.31
N ILE A 269 17.71 -2.46 -6.27
CA ILE A 269 17.54 -2.77 -7.69
C ILE A 269 18.63 -3.73 -8.15
N THR A 270 19.89 -3.41 -7.85
CA THR A 270 21.04 -4.21 -8.31
C THR A 270 21.08 -5.60 -7.71
N THR A 271 20.70 -5.76 -6.43
CA THR A 271 20.62 -7.08 -5.78
C THR A 271 19.63 -8.00 -6.50
N LYS A 272 18.50 -7.46 -6.99
CA LYS A 272 17.52 -8.25 -7.76
C LYS A 272 18.06 -8.75 -9.11
N PHE A 273 19.09 -8.10 -9.65
CA PHE A 273 19.81 -8.54 -10.86
C PHE A 273 21.10 -9.31 -10.56
N GLY A 274 21.33 -9.68 -9.28
CA GLY A 274 22.55 -10.39 -8.86
C GLY A 274 23.83 -9.54 -8.94
N LEU A 275 23.70 -8.22 -8.98
CA LEU A 275 24.83 -7.29 -9.07
C LEU A 275 25.16 -6.73 -7.69
N ASN A 276 26.40 -6.98 -7.23
CA ASN A 276 26.93 -6.35 -6.03
C ASN A 276 27.58 -5.02 -6.37
N ILE A 277 27.10 -3.93 -5.78
CA ILE A 277 27.66 -2.58 -5.95
C ILE A 277 28.32 -2.12 -4.64
N PRO A 278 29.32 -1.22 -4.70
CA PRO A 278 29.89 -0.59 -3.52
C PRO A 278 28.79 0.08 -2.67
N SER A 279 28.90 -0.03 -1.35
CA SER A 279 27.92 0.51 -0.39
C SER A 279 27.64 2.01 -0.58
N VAL A 280 28.68 2.78 -0.96
CA VAL A 280 28.56 4.22 -1.25
C VAL A 280 27.59 4.50 -2.40
N LEU A 281 27.55 3.65 -3.43
CA LEU A 281 26.61 3.78 -4.54
C LEU A 281 25.23 3.21 -4.19
N GLY A 282 25.15 2.31 -3.23
CA GLY A 282 23.89 1.69 -2.79
C GLY A 282 22.88 2.68 -2.22
N CYS A 283 23.36 3.79 -1.66
CA CYS A 283 22.49 4.87 -1.13
C CYS A 283 21.88 5.76 -2.21
N LEU A 284 22.32 5.67 -3.46
CA LEU A 284 21.73 6.44 -4.56
C LEU A 284 20.29 6.02 -4.78
N LYS A 285 19.42 7.00 -5.04
CA LYS A 285 17.99 6.80 -5.27
C LYS A 285 17.69 6.77 -6.76
N VAL A 286 17.01 5.72 -7.18
CA VAL A 286 16.51 5.57 -8.55
C VAL A 286 15.01 5.77 -8.53
N TRP A 287 14.50 6.67 -9.35
CA TRP A 287 13.07 6.93 -9.49
C TRP A 287 12.48 5.96 -10.51
N VAL A 288 11.59 5.10 -10.04
CA VAL A 288 10.90 4.12 -10.89
C VAL A 288 9.46 4.57 -11.08
N PRO A 289 9.07 4.98 -12.29
CA PRO A 289 7.69 5.32 -12.60
C PRO A 289 6.85 4.04 -12.72
N THR A 290 5.51 4.19 -12.63
CA THR A 290 4.53 3.12 -12.90
C THR A 290 4.58 1.91 -11.97
N THR A 291 5.21 2.02 -10.81
CA THR A 291 5.11 1.00 -9.74
C THR A 291 3.83 1.18 -8.93
N THR A 292 3.36 2.40 -8.85
CA THR A 292 2.21 2.84 -8.06
C THR A 292 1.26 3.64 -8.94
N VAL A 293 -0.02 3.34 -8.87
CA VAL A 293 -1.09 4.20 -9.37
C VAL A 293 -1.57 5.09 -8.24
N ALA A 294 -1.69 6.39 -8.52
CA ALA A 294 -2.30 7.32 -7.60
C ALA A 294 -3.38 8.15 -8.31
N ALA A 295 -4.45 8.40 -7.60
CA ALA A 295 -5.55 9.24 -8.03
C ALA A 295 -5.94 10.20 -6.91
N TYR A 296 -6.43 11.37 -7.29
CA TYR A 296 -7.10 12.30 -6.38
C TYR A 296 -8.48 12.65 -6.91
N GLY A 297 -9.42 12.89 -6.01
CA GLY A 297 -10.76 13.34 -6.33
C GLY A 297 -11.23 14.37 -5.32
N ARG A 298 -12.28 15.09 -5.66
CA ARG A 298 -12.87 16.14 -4.83
C ARG A 298 -14.19 15.67 -4.24
N VAL A 299 -14.42 15.97 -2.97
CA VAL A 299 -15.75 15.82 -2.36
C VAL A 299 -16.64 16.96 -2.87
N PRO A 300 -17.82 16.66 -3.45
CA PRO A 300 -18.72 17.70 -3.93
C PRO A 300 -19.04 18.74 -2.85
N ARG A 301 -19.24 19.99 -3.25
CA ARG A 301 -19.87 21.02 -2.41
C ARG A 301 -21.37 20.85 -2.58
N ASN A 302 -22.06 20.48 -1.51
CA ASN A 302 -23.54 20.49 -1.50
C ASN A 302 -24.06 21.91 -1.68
#